data_773d454b629b93a0709f53a3c46448b7
#
_entry.id   773d454b629b93a0709f53a3c46448b7
#
_cell.length_a   1.000
_cell.length_b   1.000
_cell.length_c   1.000
_cell.angle_alpha   90.00
_cell.angle_beta   90.00
_cell.angle_gamma   90.00
#
_symmetry.space_group_name_H-M   'P 1'
#
loop_
_entity.id
_entity.type
_entity.pdbx_description
1 polymer ?
#
loop_
_entity_poly.entity_id
_entity_poly.type
_entity_poly.pdbx_seq_one_letter_code
_entity_poly.pdbx_strand_id
1 'polypeptide(L)'
;MKIKDFIEKITENWPVKASCVLLAICIYVFYTLSLQDSRSFTVPLKIKNGSGIVPVSPYPANVKIKLKGKTEDIASLQKNNFSAYLDLNYLPKDGVYKLPVLVELPQQALLLDTLEVTVSPQEVNLKVEEKISAFVPVLPLINGSPAHGYEIKNITVKPDTVELTGPRSMVQNCTRLQTKAVSVKNADKSFASPVLPENPGSYLKFKNNEEKLTVTVEIAPVVSEKSFSVEMIDVKSLPKEFVVSSQKNSGILNLSGKLVDLEKFSVSQGSLFVNASEISEPGIYELDVKASVPAKFTVQDFSPKKIKVSVEKIKVVDELEEKVGDVITSPVNEILPEKIELTGGQSGE
;
A
#
# COMPACT_ATOMS: atom_id res chain seq x y z
N MET A 1 43.04 37.90 89.49
CA MET A 1 43.17 38.40 88.13
C MET A 1 41.84 39.07 87.81
N LYS A 2 41.84 40.42 87.74
CA LYS A 2 40.56 41.16 87.78
C LYS A 2 39.84 41.21 86.44
N ILE A 3 38.53 40.99 86.43
CA ILE A 3 37.64 41.02 85.30
C ILE A 3 37.86 42.29 84.43
N LYS A 4 38.29 43.41 85.05
CA LYS A 4 38.59 44.66 84.34
C LYS A 4 39.77 44.49 83.34
N ASP A 5 40.87 43.84 83.75
CA ASP A 5 42.02 43.63 82.85
C ASP A 5 41.72 42.73 81.66
N PHE A 6 40.72 41.87 81.81
CA PHE A 6 40.25 41.02 80.74
C PHE A 6 39.37 41.79 79.69
N ILE A 7 38.49 42.69 80.21
CA ILE A 7 37.65 43.55 79.36
C ILE A 7 38.51 44.56 78.62
N GLU A 8 39.52 45.18 79.25
CA GLU A 8 40.44 46.13 78.63
C GLU A 8 41.27 45.50 77.50
N LYS A 9 41.73 44.28 77.70
CA LYS A 9 42.38 43.46 76.63
C LYS A 9 41.43 43.09 75.47
N ILE A 10 40.16 42.93 75.75
CA ILE A 10 39.17 42.64 74.69
C ILE A 10 38.83 43.89 73.86
N THR A 11 38.81 45.06 74.51
CA THR A 11 38.49 46.35 73.82
C THR A 11 39.71 47.01 73.19
N GLU A 12 40.95 46.60 73.56
CA GLU A 12 42.18 47.06 72.93
C GLU A 12 42.21 46.54 71.46
N ASN A 13 42.35 47.45 70.50
CA ASN A 13 42.30 47.19 69.03
C ASN A 13 40.96 46.58 68.56
N TRP A 14 39.80 47.00 69.15
CA TRP A 14 38.49 46.50 68.82
C TRP A 14 38.19 46.53 67.32
N PRO A 15 38.55 47.55 66.49
CA PRO A 15 38.24 47.56 65.05
C PRO A 15 38.99 46.47 64.31
N VAL A 16 40.22 46.13 64.70
CA VAL A 16 41.01 45.01 64.08
C VAL A 16 40.37 43.67 64.42
N LYS A 17 39.92 43.47 65.63
CA LYS A 17 39.26 42.23 66.07
C LYS A 17 37.91 42.09 65.38
N ALA A 18 37.15 43.16 65.25
CA ALA A 18 35.88 43.18 64.50
C ALA A 18 36.08 42.89 63.01
N SER A 19 37.16 43.44 62.41
CA SER A 19 37.51 43.16 61.02
C SER A 19 37.89 41.68 60.80
N CYS A 20 38.63 41.07 61.73
CA CYS A 20 38.99 39.66 61.68
C CYS A 20 37.77 38.74 61.82
N VAL A 21 36.79 39.08 62.68
CA VAL A 21 35.56 38.32 62.84
C VAL A 21 34.72 38.47 61.59
N LEU A 22 34.60 39.68 61.05
CA LEU A 22 33.86 39.93 59.80
C LEU A 22 34.48 39.16 58.61
N LEU A 23 35.82 39.18 58.52
CA LEU A 23 36.54 38.39 57.47
C LEU A 23 36.31 36.90 57.64
N ALA A 24 36.36 36.38 58.87
CA ALA A 24 36.10 34.97 59.16
C ALA A 24 34.62 34.58 58.73
N ILE A 25 33.67 35.44 59.06
CA ILE A 25 32.28 35.25 58.65
C ILE A 25 32.16 35.24 57.07
N CYS A 26 32.82 36.20 56.41
CA CYS A 26 32.85 36.26 54.97
C CYS A 26 33.45 35.00 54.33
N ILE A 27 34.58 34.53 54.83
CA ILE A 27 35.23 33.30 54.40
C ILE A 27 34.33 32.08 54.66
N TYR A 28 33.68 32.00 55.80
CA TYR A 28 32.76 30.92 56.12
C TYR A 28 31.55 30.90 55.20
N VAL A 29 30.95 32.06 54.96
CA VAL A 29 29.81 32.20 54.02
C VAL A 29 30.25 31.83 52.61
N PHE A 30 31.41 32.33 52.14
CA PHE A 30 31.96 31.98 50.84
C PHE A 30 32.24 30.47 50.70
N TYR A 31 32.82 29.85 51.71
CA TYR A 31 33.04 28.40 51.77
C TYR A 31 31.73 27.62 51.68
N THR A 32 30.72 28.00 52.46
CA THR A 32 29.41 27.33 52.45
C THR A 32 28.69 27.46 51.11
N LEU A 33 28.78 28.62 50.45
CA LEU A 33 28.25 28.83 49.09
C LEU A 33 29.03 28.05 48.04
N SER A 34 30.33 27.88 48.18
CA SER A 34 31.20 27.14 47.26
C SER A 34 30.95 25.61 47.29
N LEU A 35 30.39 25.09 48.36
CA LEU A 35 30.03 23.66 48.47
C LEU A 35 28.75 23.27 47.77
N GLN A 36 28.00 24.26 47.29
CA GLN A 36 26.75 23.99 46.55
C GLN A 36 27.04 23.79 45.06
N ASP A 37 26.58 22.68 44.50
CA ASP A 37 26.63 22.37 43.08
C ASP A 37 25.22 22.27 42.52
N SER A 38 25.08 22.38 41.19
CA SER A 38 23.80 22.20 40.53
C SER A 38 23.90 21.29 39.29
N ARG A 39 23.09 20.27 39.25
CA ARG A 39 22.98 19.37 38.10
C ARG A 39 21.61 19.45 37.47
N SER A 40 21.52 19.29 36.14
CA SER A 40 20.28 19.27 35.41
C SER A 40 20.11 17.99 34.63
N PHE A 41 18.95 17.39 34.74
CA PHE A 41 18.54 16.20 33.98
C PHE A 41 17.34 16.53 33.10
N THR A 42 17.33 16.00 31.88
CA THR A 42 16.15 16.03 31.01
C THR A 42 15.47 14.68 31.07
N VAL A 43 14.25 14.64 31.57
CA VAL A 43 13.44 13.42 31.73
C VAL A 43 12.16 13.52 30.90
N PRO A 44 11.62 12.39 30.41
CA PRO A 44 10.35 12.38 29.70
C PRO A 44 9.20 12.72 30.63
N LEU A 45 8.28 13.57 30.16
CA LEU A 45 7.05 13.92 30.88
C LEU A 45 5.98 12.86 30.58
N LYS A 46 5.56 12.13 31.60
CA LYS A 46 4.53 11.11 31.51
C LYS A 46 3.17 11.68 31.95
N ILE A 47 2.11 11.06 31.49
CA ILE A 47 0.75 11.37 31.96
C ILE A 47 0.27 10.22 32.82
N LYS A 48 -0.14 10.53 34.05
CA LYS A 48 -0.80 9.62 34.96
C LYS A 48 -2.30 9.80 34.81
N ASN A 49 -2.95 8.80 34.23
CA ASN A 49 -4.35 8.88 33.85
C ASN A 49 -5.09 7.64 34.34
N GLY A 50 -6.03 7.81 35.26
CA GLY A 50 -6.93 6.76 35.77
C GLY A 50 -8.43 7.12 35.61
N SER A 51 -8.75 8.38 35.26
CA SER A 51 -10.11 8.92 35.26
C SER A 51 -10.81 8.88 33.90
N GLY A 52 -10.20 8.27 32.87
CA GLY A 52 -10.80 8.27 31.53
C GLY A 52 -10.71 9.60 30.78
N ILE A 53 -9.86 10.52 31.24
CA ILE A 53 -9.57 11.81 30.59
C ILE A 53 -8.24 11.72 29.88
N VAL A 54 -8.14 12.29 28.67
CA VAL A 54 -6.91 12.27 27.86
C VAL A 54 -6.59 13.66 27.30
N PRO A 55 -5.31 13.94 27.05
CA PRO A 55 -4.89 15.21 26.47
C PRO A 55 -5.34 15.33 25.00
N VAL A 56 -5.67 16.56 24.59
CA VAL A 56 -6.07 16.94 23.22
C VAL A 56 -5.09 17.96 22.63
N SER A 57 -4.37 18.69 23.49
CA SER A 57 -3.37 19.65 23.06
C SER A 57 -1.96 19.10 23.20
N PRO A 58 -1.01 19.57 22.37
CA PRO A 58 0.38 19.21 22.53
C PRO A 58 0.93 19.70 23.89
N TYR A 59 1.81 18.92 24.48
CA TYR A 59 2.52 19.26 25.72
C TYR A 59 4.01 18.89 25.57
N PRO A 60 4.89 19.48 26.41
CA PRO A 60 6.31 19.18 26.33
C PRO A 60 6.59 17.68 26.52
N ALA A 61 7.27 17.06 25.57
CA ALA A 61 7.64 15.64 25.69
C ALA A 61 8.66 15.38 26.80
N ASN A 62 9.45 16.40 27.15
CA ASN A 62 10.49 16.33 28.17
C ASN A 62 10.44 17.56 29.06
N VAL A 63 10.88 17.37 30.30
CA VAL A 63 11.07 18.45 31.27
C VAL A 63 12.48 18.41 31.82
N LYS A 64 13.00 19.59 32.21
CA LYS A 64 14.31 19.75 32.81
C LYS A 64 14.16 19.81 34.33
N ILE A 65 14.77 18.87 35.03
CA ILE A 65 14.87 18.85 36.49
C ILE A 65 16.24 19.40 36.86
N LYS A 66 16.25 20.48 37.64
CA LYS A 66 17.47 21.06 38.20
C LYS A 66 17.52 20.71 39.67
N LEU A 67 18.62 20.07 40.08
CA LEU A 67 18.94 19.74 41.45
C LEU A 67 20.00 20.71 41.93
N LYS A 68 19.84 21.25 43.12
CA LYS A 68 20.82 22.09 43.80
C LYS A 68 21.00 21.57 45.24
N GLY A 69 22.24 21.39 45.65
CA GLY A 69 22.58 20.84 46.97
C GLY A 69 24.08 20.61 47.11
N LYS A 70 24.49 19.86 48.14
CA LYS A 70 25.89 19.53 48.32
C LYS A 70 26.41 18.65 47.19
N THR A 71 27.64 18.91 46.75
CA THR A 71 28.28 18.19 45.62
C THR A 71 28.26 16.68 45.80
N GLU A 72 28.53 16.17 47.00
CA GLU A 72 28.54 14.73 47.34
C GLU A 72 27.14 14.10 47.16
N ASP A 73 26.11 14.79 47.65
CA ASP A 73 24.71 14.33 47.58
C ASP A 73 24.22 14.21 46.15
N ILE A 74 24.49 15.25 45.35
CA ILE A 74 24.05 15.30 43.94
C ILE A 74 24.86 14.31 43.08
N ALA A 75 26.14 14.04 43.39
CA ALA A 75 26.98 13.14 42.61
C ALA A 75 26.43 11.71 42.56
N SER A 76 25.74 11.26 43.60
CA SER A 76 25.18 9.92 43.73
C SER A 76 23.86 9.73 42.89
N LEU A 77 23.21 10.84 42.49
CA LEU A 77 21.91 10.80 41.84
C LEU A 77 22.03 10.64 40.32
N GLN A 78 21.34 9.65 39.75
CA GLN A 78 21.33 9.34 38.32
C GLN A 78 20.01 9.73 37.69
N LYS A 79 20.04 10.11 36.40
CA LYS A 79 18.86 10.50 35.57
C LYS A 79 17.72 9.49 35.67
N ASN A 80 18.03 8.20 35.62
CA ASN A 80 17.04 7.11 35.55
C ASN A 80 16.21 6.96 36.83
N ASN A 81 16.63 7.60 37.89
CA ASN A 81 15.97 7.53 39.21
C ASN A 81 14.86 8.59 39.35
N PHE A 82 14.72 9.49 38.36
CA PHE A 82 13.70 10.55 38.36
C PHE A 82 12.62 10.27 37.33
N SER A 83 11.37 10.44 37.72
CA SER A 83 10.25 10.47 36.77
C SER A 83 9.44 11.72 36.98
N ALA A 84 9.01 12.33 35.85
CA ALA A 84 8.14 13.48 35.86
C ALA A 84 6.79 13.13 35.24
N TYR A 85 5.71 13.62 35.84
CA TYR A 85 4.38 13.32 35.35
C TYR A 85 3.39 14.47 35.59
N LEU A 86 2.32 14.48 34.76
CA LEU A 86 1.13 15.27 34.98
C LEU A 86 0.05 14.33 35.51
N ASP A 87 -0.61 14.70 36.59
CA ASP A 87 -1.69 13.91 37.17
C ASP A 87 -3.05 14.40 36.69
N LEU A 88 -3.75 13.56 35.92
CA LEU A 88 -5.10 13.84 35.40
C LEU A 88 -6.20 13.18 36.24
N ASN A 89 -5.88 12.43 37.30
CA ASN A 89 -6.86 11.64 38.06
C ASN A 89 -7.93 12.48 38.76
N TYR A 90 -7.61 13.72 39.08
CA TYR A 90 -8.50 14.63 39.81
C TYR A 90 -9.25 15.63 38.95
N LEU A 91 -9.12 15.54 37.63
CA LEU A 91 -9.81 16.43 36.71
C LEU A 91 -11.27 15.99 36.54
N PRO A 92 -12.25 16.89 36.75
CA PRO A 92 -13.66 16.48 36.79
C PRO A 92 -14.30 16.37 35.42
N LYS A 93 -13.85 17.11 34.40
CA LYS A 93 -14.50 17.30 33.08
C LYS A 93 -13.52 17.67 32.00
N ASP A 94 -14.05 17.72 30.79
CA ASP A 94 -13.40 18.33 29.64
C ASP A 94 -13.07 19.81 29.92
N GLY A 95 -11.90 20.27 29.50
CA GLY A 95 -11.51 21.67 29.70
C GLY A 95 -10.03 21.94 29.48
N VAL A 96 -9.64 23.19 29.77
CA VAL A 96 -8.23 23.60 29.77
C VAL A 96 -7.81 23.82 31.20
N TYR A 97 -6.80 23.09 31.59
CA TYR A 97 -6.27 23.10 32.96
C TYR A 97 -4.79 23.47 32.97
N LYS A 98 -4.40 24.22 33.98
CA LYS A 98 -3.03 24.56 34.29
C LYS A 98 -2.54 23.57 35.35
N LEU A 99 -1.72 22.61 34.95
CA LEU A 99 -1.31 21.49 35.78
C LEU A 99 0.14 21.63 36.21
N PRO A 100 0.46 21.42 37.50
CA PRO A 100 1.84 21.38 37.95
C PRO A 100 2.52 20.10 37.44
N VAL A 101 3.79 20.22 37.08
CA VAL A 101 4.66 19.08 36.78
C VAL A 101 5.11 18.47 38.06
N LEU A 102 4.66 17.26 38.37
CA LEU A 102 5.07 16.51 39.56
C LEU A 102 6.29 15.65 39.24
N VAL A 103 7.20 15.58 40.20
CA VAL A 103 8.43 14.76 40.11
C VAL A 103 8.43 13.73 41.21
N GLU A 104 8.59 12.47 40.81
CA GLU A 104 8.88 11.39 41.72
C GLU A 104 10.39 11.34 41.98
N LEU A 105 10.75 11.55 43.23
CA LEU A 105 12.14 11.52 43.70
C LEU A 105 12.50 10.11 44.13
N PRO A 106 13.74 9.66 43.88
CA PRO A 106 14.22 8.40 44.41
C PRO A 106 14.35 8.48 45.93
N GLN A 107 14.20 7.34 46.60
CA GLN A 107 14.25 7.26 48.05
C GLN A 107 15.53 7.88 48.64
N GLN A 108 16.65 7.76 47.94
CA GLN A 108 17.93 8.39 48.32
C GLN A 108 17.84 9.92 48.36
N ALA A 109 17.13 10.55 47.41
CA ALA A 109 16.97 11.98 47.35
C ALA A 109 16.04 12.53 48.47
N LEU A 110 15.06 11.73 48.91
CA LEU A 110 14.15 12.08 50.01
C LEU A 110 14.84 12.15 51.38
N LEU A 111 15.99 11.53 51.52
CA LEU A 111 16.78 11.52 52.76
C LEU A 111 17.76 12.69 52.87
N LEU A 112 17.83 13.54 51.83
CA LEU A 112 18.77 14.66 51.74
C LEU A 112 18.09 15.96 52.19
N ASP A 113 18.43 16.46 53.36
CA ASP A 113 17.83 17.68 53.95
C ASP A 113 18.13 18.98 53.17
N THR A 114 19.18 18.97 52.35
CA THR A 114 19.66 20.18 51.62
C THR A 114 19.38 20.16 50.13
N LEU A 115 18.60 19.20 49.63
CA LEU A 115 18.34 19.07 48.21
C LEU A 115 17.14 19.97 47.75
N GLU A 116 17.44 20.97 46.93
CA GLU A 116 16.45 21.78 46.25
C GLU A 116 16.19 21.23 44.86
N VAL A 117 14.93 20.93 44.54
CA VAL A 117 14.51 20.39 43.24
C VAL A 117 13.62 21.42 42.51
N THR A 118 14.07 21.84 41.37
CA THR A 118 13.29 22.78 40.51
C THR A 118 13.00 22.13 39.15
N VAL A 119 11.78 22.25 38.67
CA VAL A 119 11.32 21.72 37.36
C VAL A 119 11.05 22.83 36.40
N SER A 120 11.42 22.65 35.15
CA SER A 120 11.14 23.60 34.10
C SER A 120 10.56 22.88 32.85
N PRO A 121 9.35 23.21 32.39
CA PRO A 121 8.40 24.16 33.00
C PRO A 121 7.82 23.63 34.32
N GLN A 122 7.44 24.51 35.22
CA GLN A 122 6.79 24.13 36.50
C GLN A 122 5.33 23.73 36.29
N GLU A 123 4.67 24.33 35.30
CA GLU A 123 3.27 24.10 34.99
C GLU A 123 3.08 23.97 33.50
N VAL A 124 2.09 23.21 33.11
CA VAL A 124 1.72 22.97 31.70
C VAL A 124 0.23 23.26 31.53
N ASN A 125 -0.10 24.10 30.55
CA ASN A 125 -1.49 24.30 30.12
C ASN A 125 -1.88 23.13 29.22
N LEU A 126 -2.84 22.33 29.65
CA LEU A 126 -3.27 21.13 28.96
C LEU A 126 -4.79 21.17 28.71
N LYS A 127 -5.19 21.07 27.44
CA LYS A 127 -6.58 20.81 27.10
C LYS A 127 -6.81 19.32 27.18
N VAL A 128 -7.83 18.91 27.90
CA VAL A 128 -8.21 17.52 28.12
C VAL A 128 -9.66 17.29 27.72
N GLU A 129 -9.95 16.08 27.27
CA GLU A 129 -11.30 15.61 26.94
C GLU A 129 -11.50 14.19 27.48
N GLU A 130 -12.78 13.80 27.59
CA GLU A 130 -13.15 12.44 27.93
C GLU A 130 -12.66 11.48 26.84
N LYS A 131 -12.10 10.36 27.30
CA LYS A 131 -11.69 9.26 26.45
C LYS A 131 -12.90 8.42 26.09
N ILE A 132 -13.24 8.33 24.82
CA ILE A 132 -14.31 7.48 24.31
C ILE A 132 -13.75 6.42 23.34
N SER A 133 -14.56 5.41 23.08
CA SER A 133 -14.34 4.43 22.02
C SER A 133 -15.52 4.43 21.06
N ALA A 134 -15.23 4.31 19.76
CA ALA A 134 -16.25 4.17 18.73
C ALA A 134 -15.77 3.27 17.59
N PHE A 135 -16.69 2.59 16.92
CA PHE A 135 -16.43 1.85 15.70
C PHE A 135 -16.42 2.81 14.51
N VAL A 136 -15.33 2.77 13.74
CA VAL A 136 -15.13 3.62 12.57
C VAL A 136 -15.02 2.74 11.33
N PRO A 137 -15.78 3.03 10.25
CA PRO A 137 -15.71 2.27 9.00
C PRO A 137 -14.36 2.42 8.33
N VAL A 138 -13.88 1.32 7.75
CA VAL A 138 -12.61 1.25 7.05
C VAL A 138 -12.84 1.28 5.56
N LEU A 139 -12.12 2.17 4.86
CA LEU A 139 -12.09 2.26 3.40
C LEU A 139 -10.73 1.79 2.88
N PRO A 140 -10.71 0.77 2.02
CA PRO A 140 -9.46 0.29 1.42
C PRO A 140 -8.91 1.33 0.43
N LEU A 141 -7.63 1.64 0.55
CA LEU A 141 -6.90 2.48 -0.39
C LEU A 141 -6.28 1.59 -1.48
N ILE A 142 -6.72 1.75 -2.73
CA ILE A 142 -6.23 0.98 -3.87
C ILE A 142 -5.24 1.82 -4.68
N ASN A 143 -4.15 1.21 -5.10
CA ASN A 143 -3.13 1.85 -5.93
C ASN A 143 -2.87 1.05 -7.21
N GLY A 144 -2.80 1.77 -8.34
CA GLY A 144 -2.56 1.20 -9.66
C GLY A 144 -3.82 0.82 -10.40
N SER A 145 -3.66 0.11 -11.52
CA SER A 145 -4.73 -0.40 -12.37
C SER A 145 -4.52 -1.88 -12.64
N PRO A 146 -5.61 -2.66 -12.80
CA PRO A 146 -5.53 -4.05 -13.22
C PRO A 146 -4.81 -4.23 -14.55
N ALA A 147 -4.51 -5.46 -14.92
CA ALA A 147 -3.96 -5.79 -16.22
C ALA A 147 -4.91 -5.36 -17.34
N HIS A 148 -4.34 -5.10 -18.53
CA HIS A 148 -5.14 -4.76 -19.70
C HIS A 148 -6.22 -5.81 -19.96
N GLY A 149 -7.46 -5.34 -20.18
CA GLY A 149 -8.64 -6.20 -20.39
C GLY A 149 -9.26 -6.78 -19.11
N TYR A 150 -8.87 -6.27 -17.95
CA TYR A 150 -9.46 -6.60 -16.63
C TYR A 150 -9.92 -5.36 -15.90
N GLU A 151 -10.91 -5.52 -15.04
CA GLU A 151 -11.47 -4.46 -14.21
C GLU A 151 -11.68 -4.93 -12.78
N ILE A 152 -11.72 -3.99 -11.86
CA ILE A 152 -12.11 -4.26 -10.49
C ILE A 152 -13.64 -4.32 -10.43
N LYS A 153 -14.16 -5.50 -10.14
CA LYS A 153 -15.60 -5.73 -10.01
C LYS A 153 -16.11 -5.31 -8.63
N ASN A 154 -15.34 -5.64 -7.59
CA ASN A 154 -15.73 -5.36 -6.21
C ASN A 154 -14.50 -5.28 -5.30
N ILE A 155 -14.62 -4.50 -4.21
CA ILE A 155 -13.59 -4.41 -3.17
C ILE A 155 -14.29 -4.55 -1.82
N THR A 156 -13.83 -5.48 -1.01
CA THR A 156 -14.33 -5.68 0.34
C THR A 156 -13.19 -5.66 1.36
N VAL A 157 -13.48 -5.19 2.56
CA VAL A 157 -12.54 -5.21 3.69
C VAL A 157 -13.18 -5.94 4.87
N LYS A 158 -12.41 -6.77 5.55
CA LYS A 158 -12.85 -7.49 6.74
C LYS A 158 -11.79 -7.38 7.84
N PRO A 159 -12.19 -6.96 9.06
CA PRO A 159 -13.48 -6.35 9.41
C PRO A 159 -13.71 -5.01 8.68
N ASP A 160 -14.95 -4.64 8.47
CA ASP A 160 -15.36 -3.40 7.81
C ASP A 160 -15.32 -2.17 8.72
N THR A 161 -15.22 -2.41 10.03
CA THR A 161 -15.09 -1.38 11.06
C THR A 161 -13.95 -1.74 12.01
N VAL A 162 -13.32 -0.72 12.60
CA VAL A 162 -12.31 -0.85 13.67
C VAL A 162 -12.68 0.01 14.87
N GLU A 163 -12.39 -0.47 16.07
CA GLU A 163 -12.65 0.26 17.30
C GLU A 163 -11.49 1.22 17.59
N LEU A 164 -11.75 2.53 17.46
CA LEU A 164 -10.83 3.60 17.84
C LEU A 164 -11.13 4.09 19.24
N THR A 165 -10.10 4.42 19.99
CA THR A 165 -10.18 5.05 21.31
C THR A 165 -9.31 6.29 21.36
N GLY A 166 -9.83 7.34 22.02
CA GLY A 166 -9.13 8.62 22.14
C GLY A 166 -10.03 9.74 22.65
N PRO A 167 -9.60 11.00 22.51
CA PRO A 167 -10.40 12.16 22.88
C PRO A 167 -11.72 12.19 22.13
N ARG A 168 -12.80 12.58 22.83
CA ARG A 168 -14.16 12.61 22.29
C ARG A 168 -14.24 13.32 20.94
N SER A 169 -13.74 14.55 20.85
CA SER A 169 -13.83 15.34 19.63
C SER A 169 -13.10 14.70 18.46
N MET A 170 -11.97 14.07 18.69
CA MET A 170 -11.16 13.42 17.63
C MET A 170 -11.79 12.12 17.15
N VAL A 171 -12.33 11.32 18.06
CA VAL A 171 -13.04 10.07 17.70
C VAL A 171 -14.30 10.39 16.92
N GLN A 172 -15.10 11.38 17.34
CA GLN A 172 -16.33 11.78 16.65
C GLN A 172 -16.07 12.38 15.26
N ASN A 173 -14.97 13.10 15.08
CA ASN A 173 -14.57 13.67 13.79
C ASN A 173 -13.94 12.63 12.84
N CYS A 174 -13.50 11.49 13.33
CA CYS A 174 -12.97 10.42 12.52
C CYS A 174 -14.11 9.61 11.90
N THR A 175 -14.66 10.11 10.80
CA THR A 175 -15.81 9.48 10.12
C THR A 175 -15.46 8.22 9.35
N ARG A 176 -14.21 8.05 8.95
CA ARG A 176 -13.69 6.90 8.19
C ARG A 176 -12.19 6.79 8.36
N LEU A 177 -11.68 5.58 8.23
CA LEU A 177 -10.25 5.29 8.30
C LEU A 177 -9.80 4.63 6.99
N GLN A 178 -8.64 5.01 6.49
CA GLN A 178 -8.04 4.38 5.31
C GLN A 178 -7.13 3.22 5.71
N THR A 179 -6.97 2.25 4.82
CA THR A 179 -5.92 1.24 4.95
C THR A 179 -4.63 1.74 4.32
N LYS A 180 -3.51 1.08 4.62
CA LYS A 180 -2.33 1.19 3.76
C LYS A 180 -2.69 0.77 2.34
N ALA A 181 -2.03 1.36 1.34
CA ALA A 181 -2.34 1.13 -0.07
C ALA A 181 -2.16 -0.33 -0.48
N VAL A 182 -3.18 -0.90 -1.12
CA VAL A 182 -3.14 -2.21 -1.75
C VAL A 182 -2.89 -2.04 -3.24
N SER A 183 -1.82 -2.63 -3.76
CA SER A 183 -1.49 -2.53 -5.18
C SER A 183 -2.29 -3.55 -6.00
N VAL A 184 -2.98 -3.06 -7.02
CA VAL A 184 -3.68 -3.86 -8.04
C VAL A 184 -2.95 -3.82 -9.40
N LYS A 185 -1.74 -3.29 -9.42
CA LYS A 185 -0.97 -3.11 -10.65
C LYS A 185 -0.77 -4.43 -11.38
N ASN A 186 -1.23 -4.48 -12.64
CA ASN A 186 -1.15 -5.66 -13.52
C ASN A 186 -1.83 -6.93 -12.97
N ALA A 187 -2.76 -6.80 -12.04
CA ALA A 187 -3.50 -7.94 -11.52
C ALA A 187 -4.54 -8.44 -12.55
N ASP A 188 -4.54 -9.72 -12.82
CA ASP A 188 -5.43 -10.44 -13.74
C ASP A 188 -6.37 -11.43 -13.04
N LYS A 189 -6.22 -11.57 -11.71
CA LYS A 189 -6.99 -12.47 -10.85
C LYS A 189 -7.37 -11.80 -9.56
N SER A 190 -8.51 -12.21 -9.01
CA SER A 190 -8.95 -11.82 -7.67
C SER A 190 -7.96 -12.30 -6.62
N PHE A 191 -7.73 -11.48 -5.60
CA PHE A 191 -6.83 -11.81 -4.49
C PHE A 191 -7.31 -11.19 -3.18
N ALA A 192 -6.77 -11.70 -2.08
CA ALA A 192 -6.94 -11.14 -0.74
C ALA A 192 -5.56 -10.76 -0.19
N SER A 193 -5.46 -9.57 0.39
CA SER A 193 -4.22 -9.04 0.96
C SER A 193 -4.43 -8.61 2.41
N PRO A 194 -3.60 -9.11 3.35
CA PRO A 194 -3.59 -8.57 4.69
C PRO A 194 -2.96 -7.16 4.68
N VAL A 195 -3.64 -6.22 5.32
CA VAL A 195 -3.20 -4.84 5.42
C VAL A 195 -3.40 -4.29 6.82
N LEU A 196 -2.68 -3.25 7.16
CA LEU A 196 -2.88 -2.51 8.39
C LEU A 196 -3.69 -1.24 8.09
N PRO A 197 -4.52 -0.79 9.04
CA PRO A 197 -5.12 0.53 8.95
C PRO A 197 -4.04 1.60 8.97
N GLU A 198 -4.31 2.74 8.37
CA GLU A 198 -3.46 3.91 8.45
C GLU A 198 -3.52 4.50 9.87
N ASN A 199 -2.41 5.09 10.33
CA ASN A 199 -2.37 5.68 11.65
C ASN A 199 -3.37 6.85 11.75
N PRO A 200 -4.36 6.79 12.65
CA PRO A 200 -5.40 7.82 12.76
C PRO A 200 -4.91 9.14 13.38
N GLY A 201 -3.64 9.20 13.81
CA GLY A 201 -3.04 10.37 14.45
C GLY A 201 -2.55 10.10 15.87
N SER A 202 -1.79 11.06 16.42
CA SER A 202 -1.04 10.87 17.68
C SER A 202 -1.90 10.64 18.91
N TYR A 203 -3.15 11.09 18.92
CA TYR A 203 -4.05 11.00 20.06
C TYR A 203 -5.10 9.89 19.95
N LEU A 204 -5.25 9.30 18.75
CA LEU A 204 -6.13 8.17 18.51
C LEU A 204 -5.34 6.86 18.56
N LYS A 205 -5.93 5.83 19.13
CA LYS A 205 -5.35 4.50 19.22
C LYS A 205 -6.36 3.45 18.81
N PHE A 206 -5.90 2.39 18.18
CA PHE A 206 -6.71 1.19 18.02
C PHE A 206 -6.83 0.50 19.37
N LYS A 207 -8.02 0.02 19.73
CA LYS A 207 -8.24 -0.69 21.00
C LYS A 207 -7.45 -2.00 21.02
N ASN A 208 -7.43 -2.70 19.89
CA ASN A 208 -6.62 -3.89 19.68
C ASN A 208 -5.38 -3.48 18.87
N ASN A 209 -4.21 -3.54 19.45
CA ASN A 209 -2.95 -3.03 18.88
C ASN A 209 -2.53 -3.66 17.53
N GLU A 210 -3.21 -4.71 17.06
CA GLU A 210 -2.90 -5.43 15.82
C GLU A 210 -4.16 -5.84 15.06
N GLU A 211 -5.00 -4.89 14.69
CA GLU A 211 -6.11 -5.20 13.79
C GLU A 211 -5.56 -5.45 12.38
N LYS A 212 -5.31 -6.71 12.07
CA LYS A 212 -5.02 -7.16 10.71
C LYS A 212 -6.32 -7.14 9.93
N LEU A 213 -6.40 -6.22 8.98
CA LEU A 213 -7.49 -6.15 8.03
C LEU A 213 -7.17 -7.03 6.82
N THR A 214 -8.19 -7.62 6.22
CA THR A 214 -8.04 -8.32 4.95
C THR A 214 -8.84 -7.59 3.89
N VAL A 215 -8.17 -7.07 2.89
CA VAL A 215 -8.79 -6.47 1.70
C VAL A 215 -8.87 -7.53 0.62
N THR A 216 -10.09 -7.83 0.18
CA THR A 216 -10.34 -8.71 -0.97
C THR A 216 -10.71 -7.87 -2.17
N VAL A 217 -9.96 -8.03 -3.26
CA VAL A 217 -10.19 -7.37 -4.53
C VAL A 217 -10.66 -8.41 -5.54
N GLU A 218 -11.88 -8.25 -6.04
CA GLU A 218 -12.44 -9.08 -7.10
C GLU A 218 -12.13 -8.46 -8.45
N ILE A 219 -11.35 -9.18 -9.25
CA ILE A 219 -10.98 -8.77 -10.61
C ILE A 219 -11.70 -9.66 -11.61
N ALA A 220 -12.33 -9.06 -12.59
CA ALA A 220 -13.02 -9.74 -13.66
C ALA A 220 -12.51 -9.29 -15.03
N PRO A 221 -12.56 -10.15 -16.05
CA PRO A 221 -12.26 -9.75 -17.41
C PRO A 221 -13.34 -8.78 -17.93
N VAL A 222 -12.92 -7.74 -18.61
CA VAL A 222 -13.82 -6.83 -19.32
C VAL A 222 -14.43 -7.59 -20.49
N VAL A 223 -15.76 -7.62 -20.55
CA VAL A 223 -16.51 -8.14 -21.69
C VAL A 223 -16.81 -7.00 -22.66
N SER A 224 -16.48 -7.19 -23.91
CA SER A 224 -16.65 -6.19 -24.96
C SER A 224 -17.25 -6.82 -26.22
N GLU A 225 -17.69 -5.96 -27.12
CA GLU A 225 -18.17 -6.33 -28.46
C GLU A 225 -17.19 -5.79 -29.49
N LYS A 226 -16.95 -6.58 -30.54
CA LYS A 226 -16.10 -6.17 -31.65
C LYS A 226 -16.62 -6.73 -32.98
N SER A 227 -16.59 -5.87 -33.99
CA SER A 227 -16.95 -6.25 -35.38
C SER A 227 -15.70 -6.71 -36.12
N PHE A 228 -15.85 -7.80 -36.83
CA PHE A 228 -14.79 -8.38 -37.66
C PHE A 228 -15.29 -8.44 -39.13
N SER A 229 -14.43 -8.03 -40.04
CA SER A 229 -14.67 -8.18 -41.47
C SER A 229 -14.28 -9.58 -41.91
N VAL A 230 -15.18 -10.28 -42.56
CA VAL A 230 -14.97 -11.60 -43.19
C VAL A 230 -14.84 -11.36 -44.68
N GLU A 231 -13.66 -11.60 -45.24
CA GLU A 231 -13.38 -11.30 -46.65
C GLU A 231 -14.14 -12.24 -47.60
N MET A 232 -14.35 -13.50 -47.17
CA MET A 232 -15.05 -14.49 -47.97
C MET A 232 -15.92 -15.41 -47.11
N ILE A 233 -17.17 -15.61 -47.52
CA ILE A 233 -18.08 -16.56 -46.89
C ILE A 233 -17.89 -17.90 -47.60
N ASP A 234 -17.52 -18.94 -46.83
CA ASP A 234 -17.21 -20.25 -47.35
C ASP A 234 -18.45 -21.03 -47.73
N VAL A 235 -18.33 -21.86 -48.82
CA VAL A 235 -19.36 -22.83 -49.21
C VAL A 235 -18.92 -24.21 -48.72
N LYS A 236 -19.64 -24.76 -47.73
CA LYS A 236 -19.38 -26.09 -47.18
C LYS A 236 -20.29 -27.15 -47.79
N SER A 237 -19.80 -28.37 -47.82
CA SER A 237 -20.57 -29.57 -48.25
C SER A 237 -21.10 -29.52 -49.70
N LEU A 238 -20.42 -28.75 -50.58
CA LEU A 238 -20.74 -28.80 -52.00
C LEU A 238 -20.37 -30.19 -52.57
N PRO A 239 -21.28 -30.88 -53.32
CA PRO A 239 -20.95 -32.17 -53.95
C PRO A 239 -19.79 -32.01 -54.93
N LYS A 240 -18.94 -33.03 -55.03
CA LYS A 240 -17.69 -33.03 -55.82
C LYS A 240 -17.82 -32.79 -57.28
N GLU A 241 -19.05 -32.93 -57.80
CA GLU A 241 -19.37 -32.72 -59.21
C GLU A 241 -19.56 -31.25 -59.58
N PHE A 242 -19.60 -30.39 -58.59
CA PHE A 242 -19.90 -28.95 -58.75
C PHE A 242 -18.76 -28.06 -58.29
N VAL A 243 -18.67 -26.90 -58.91
CA VAL A 243 -17.75 -25.83 -58.54
C VAL A 243 -18.52 -24.49 -58.42
N VAL A 244 -18.08 -23.63 -57.49
CA VAL A 244 -18.63 -22.28 -57.38
C VAL A 244 -18.01 -21.40 -58.45
N SER A 245 -18.82 -20.87 -59.36
CA SER A 245 -18.35 -20.08 -60.51
C SER A 245 -18.15 -18.60 -60.23
N SER A 246 -18.75 -18.06 -59.17
CA SER A 246 -18.59 -16.65 -58.77
C SER A 246 -18.79 -16.47 -57.27
N GLN A 247 -17.72 -16.06 -56.56
CA GLN A 247 -17.81 -15.82 -55.14
C GLN A 247 -16.92 -14.63 -54.71
N LYS A 248 -17.54 -13.47 -54.47
CA LYS A 248 -16.96 -12.37 -53.69
C LYS A 248 -18.03 -11.90 -52.70
N ASN A 249 -18.37 -12.78 -51.77
CA ASN A 249 -19.31 -12.44 -50.71
C ASN A 249 -18.54 -12.19 -49.41
N SER A 250 -18.31 -10.90 -49.10
CA SER A 250 -17.78 -10.49 -47.82
C SER A 250 -18.90 -10.36 -46.79
N GLY A 251 -18.54 -10.44 -45.51
CA GLY A 251 -19.49 -10.28 -44.42
C GLY A 251 -18.92 -9.54 -43.24
N ILE A 252 -19.77 -9.21 -42.30
CA ILE A 252 -19.41 -8.64 -41.00
C ILE A 252 -19.89 -9.60 -39.92
N LEU A 253 -19.04 -9.88 -38.95
CA LEU A 253 -19.31 -10.76 -37.83
C LEU A 253 -19.11 -9.98 -36.52
N ASN A 254 -20.18 -9.78 -35.77
CA ASN A 254 -20.16 -9.11 -34.47
C ASN A 254 -20.07 -10.14 -33.36
N LEU A 255 -18.97 -10.08 -32.59
CA LEU A 255 -18.70 -11.01 -31.51
C LEU A 255 -18.65 -10.28 -30.19
N SER A 256 -19.17 -10.93 -29.15
CA SER A 256 -19.01 -10.55 -27.77
C SER A 256 -18.12 -11.57 -27.04
N GLY A 257 -17.24 -11.09 -26.18
CA GLY A 257 -16.33 -11.93 -25.41
C GLY A 257 -15.37 -11.11 -24.54
N LYS A 258 -14.42 -11.79 -23.93
CA LYS A 258 -13.37 -11.11 -23.16
C LYS A 258 -12.54 -10.23 -24.07
N LEU A 259 -12.32 -8.97 -23.67
CA LEU A 259 -11.59 -7.98 -24.47
C LEU A 259 -10.24 -8.53 -24.99
N VAL A 260 -9.44 -9.14 -24.13
CA VAL A 260 -8.12 -9.72 -24.48
C VAL A 260 -8.24 -10.82 -25.54
N ASP A 261 -9.30 -11.63 -25.47
CA ASP A 261 -9.55 -12.68 -26.43
C ASP A 261 -10.01 -12.12 -27.77
N LEU A 262 -10.86 -11.09 -27.76
CA LEU A 262 -11.32 -10.39 -28.99
C LEU A 262 -10.19 -9.65 -29.69
N GLU A 263 -9.24 -9.09 -28.96
CA GLU A 263 -8.08 -8.40 -29.54
C GLU A 263 -7.12 -9.36 -30.25
N LYS A 264 -6.99 -10.57 -29.72
CA LYS A 264 -6.14 -11.62 -30.31
C LYS A 264 -6.84 -12.47 -31.36
N PHE A 265 -8.15 -12.29 -31.48
CA PHE A 265 -8.93 -13.07 -32.44
C PHE A 265 -8.72 -12.54 -33.85
N SER A 266 -8.35 -13.42 -34.76
CA SER A 266 -8.37 -13.21 -36.22
C SER A 266 -9.44 -14.10 -36.86
N VAL A 267 -10.16 -13.52 -37.79
CA VAL A 267 -11.16 -14.28 -38.56
C VAL A 267 -10.45 -15.32 -39.40
N SER A 268 -10.86 -16.58 -39.25
CA SER A 268 -10.38 -17.69 -40.06
C SER A 268 -11.37 -18.01 -41.19
N GLN A 269 -10.91 -18.73 -42.22
CA GLN A 269 -11.78 -19.31 -43.21
C GLN A 269 -12.85 -20.18 -42.54
N GLY A 270 -14.10 -20.08 -42.99
CA GLY A 270 -15.21 -20.81 -42.41
C GLY A 270 -15.87 -20.17 -41.18
N SER A 271 -15.43 -18.96 -40.77
CA SER A 271 -16.10 -18.20 -39.69
C SER A 271 -17.54 -17.82 -40.08
N LEU A 272 -17.75 -17.47 -41.33
CA LEU A 272 -19.08 -17.42 -41.96
C LEU A 272 -19.13 -18.44 -43.11
N PHE A 273 -20.18 -19.23 -43.17
CA PHE A 273 -20.31 -20.26 -44.18
C PHE A 273 -21.77 -20.50 -44.55
N VAL A 274 -21.97 -21.04 -45.73
CA VAL A 274 -23.27 -21.59 -46.20
C VAL A 274 -23.13 -23.09 -46.39
N ASN A 275 -24.22 -23.81 -46.18
CA ASN A 275 -24.29 -25.24 -46.45
C ASN A 275 -24.89 -25.49 -47.81
N ALA A 276 -24.11 -26.13 -48.69
CA ALA A 276 -24.51 -26.43 -50.08
C ALA A 276 -24.84 -27.92 -50.31
N SER A 277 -25.10 -28.69 -49.24
CA SER A 277 -25.35 -30.15 -49.32
C SER A 277 -26.60 -30.51 -50.09
N GLU A 278 -27.57 -29.61 -50.25
CA GLU A 278 -28.85 -29.85 -50.96
C GLU A 278 -28.80 -29.51 -52.45
N ILE A 279 -27.66 -29.04 -52.95
CA ILE A 279 -27.51 -28.67 -54.36
C ILE A 279 -27.28 -29.93 -55.18
N SER A 280 -28.17 -30.21 -56.11
CA SER A 280 -28.18 -31.35 -57.06
C SER A 280 -28.04 -30.99 -58.53
N GLU A 281 -28.19 -29.71 -58.87
CA GLU A 281 -28.16 -29.21 -60.24
C GLU A 281 -27.37 -27.91 -60.38
N PRO A 282 -26.82 -27.60 -61.59
CA PRO A 282 -26.22 -26.28 -61.83
C PRO A 282 -27.24 -25.18 -61.74
N GLY A 283 -26.90 -24.00 -61.12
CA GLY A 283 -27.84 -22.89 -61.02
C GLY A 283 -27.41 -21.84 -60.01
N ILE A 284 -28.30 -20.87 -59.78
CA ILE A 284 -28.09 -19.82 -58.75
C ILE A 284 -28.98 -20.14 -57.55
N TYR A 285 -28.36 -20.33 -56.41
CA TYR A 285 -29.04 -20.66 -55.17
C TYR A 285 -28.90 -19.56 -54.13
N GLU A 286 -29.97 -19.23 -53.41
CA GLU A 286 -29.96 -18.34 -52.27
C GLU A 286 -29.84 -19.19 -50.98
N LEU A 287 -28.67 -19.10 -50.30
CA LEU A 287 -28.36 -19.94 -49.16
C LEU A 287 -28.26 -19.12 -47.90
N ASP A 288 -28.73 -19.68 -46.77
CA ASP A 288 -28.62 -19.07 -45.47
C ASP A 288 -27.17 -19.14 -44.94
N VAL A 289 -26.66 -17.98 -44.50
CA VAL A 289 -25.32 -17.88 -43.88
C VAL A 289 -25.39 -18.34 -42.43
N LYS A 290 -24.39 -19.10 -41.99
CA LYS A 290 -24.21 -19.53 -40.63
C LYS A 290 -22.83 -19.08 -40.12
N ALA A 291 -22.73 -18.75 -38.80
CA ALA A 291 -21.50 -18.40 -38.18
C ALA A 291 -20.94 -19.59 -37.40
N SER A 292 -19.61 -19.79 -37.47
CA SER A 292 -18.86 -20.81 -36.71
C SER A 292 -17.67 -20.15 -36.09
N VAL A 293 -17.73 -19.97 -34.74
CA VAL A 293 -16.67 -19.32 -33.98
C VAL A 293 -16.30 -20.16 -32.77
N PRO A 294 -15.09 -19.98 -32.20
CA PRO A 294 -14.71 -20.66 -30.96
C PRO A 294 -15.69 -20.41 -29.84
N ALA A 295 -15.93 -21.41 -28.99
CA ALA A 295 -16.92 -21.37 -27.90
C ALA A 295 -16.68 -20.25 -26.83
N LYS A 296 -15.51 -19.64 -26.82
CA LYS A 296 -15.19 -18.49 -25.94
C LYS A 296 -15.80 -17.18 -26.37
N PHE A 297 -16.42 -17.11 -27.60
CA PHE A 297 -17.10 -15.95 -28.13
C PHE A 297 -18.57 -16.25 -28.33
N THR A 298 -19.38 -15.20 -28.13
CA THR A 298 -20.81 -15.24 -28.45
C THR A 298 -21.06 -14.41 -29.72
N VAL A 299 -21.71 -15.02 -30.71
CA VAL A 299 -22.12 -14.31 -31.89
C VAL A 299 -23.34 -13.44 -31.54
N GLN A 300 -23.19 -12.13 -31.62
CA GLN A 300 -24.28 -11.18 -31.40
C GLN A 300 -25.09 -10.96 -32.67
N ASP A 301 -24.38 -10.74 -33.77
CA ASP A 301 -25.00 -10.55 -35.07
C ASP A 301 -23.98 -10.83 -36.18
N PHE A 302 -24.49 -11.07 -37.41
CA PHE A 302 -23.67 -11.15 -38.60
C PHE A 302 -24.47 -10.73 -39.84
N SER A 303 -23.80 -10.26 -40.88
CA SER A 303 -24.38 -9.84 -42.13
C SER A 303 -23.45 -10.26 -43.28
N PRO A 304 -23.99 -10.68 -44.44
CA PRO A 304 -25.42 -10.85 -44.80
C PRO A 304 -26.01 -12.11 -44.15
N LYS A 305 -27.34 -12.17 -44.02
CA LYS A 305 -28.05 -13.36 -43.55
C LYS A 305 -28.21 -14.43 -44.66
N LYS A 306 -28.22 -14.00 -45.91
CA LYS A 306 -28.31 -14.86 -47.08
C LYS A 306 -27.35 -14.39 -48.14
N ILE A 307 -26.84 -15.32 -48.94
CA ILE A 307 -26.02 -15.03 -50.13
C ILE A 307 -26.50 -15.81 -51.34
N LYS A 308 -26.26 -15.26 -52.51
CA LYS A 308 -26.50 -15.95 -53.80
C LYS A 308 -25.19 -16.61 -54.23
N VAL A 309 -25.22 -17.92 -54.45
CA VAL A 309 -24.08 -18.73 -54.90
C VAL A 309 -24.41 -19.31 -56.28
N SER A 310 -23.57 -19.06 -57.28
CA SER A 310 -23.66 -19.66 -58.60
C SER A 310 -22.82 -20.94 -58.66
N VAL A 311 -23.44 -22.03 -59.05
CA VAL A 311 -22.83 -23.35 -59.06
C VAL A 311 -22.87 -23.91 -60.50
N GLU A 312 -21.74 -24.39 -60.98
CA GLU A 312 -21.56 -25.00 -62.28
C GLU A 312 -21.04 -26.44 -62.13
N LYS A 313 -21.40 -27.29 -63.12
CA LYS A 313 -20.86 -28.67 -63.14
C LYS A 313 -19.41 -28.67 -63.64
N ILE A 314 -18.56 -29.41 -63.00
CA ILE A 314 -17.15 -29.56 -63.42
C ILE A 314 -17.17 -30.23 -64.81
N LYS A 315 -16.67 -29.55 -65.82
CA LYS A 315 -16.37 -30.14 -67.12
C LYS A 315 -15.09 -30.92 -66.93
N VAL A 316 -15.18 -32.29 -66.87
CA VAL A 316 -14.01 -33.15 -67.00
C VAL A 316 -13.56 -33.02 -68.45
N VAL A 317 -12.45 -32.36 -68.71
CA VAL A 317 -11.82 -32.36 -70.04
C VAL A 317 -11.14 -33.71 -70.14
N ASP A 318 -11.80 -34.67 -70.81
CA ASP A 318 -11.20 -35.86 -71.37
C ASP A 318 -10.27 -35.42 -72.52
N GLU A 319 -9.05 -35.03 -72.20
CA GLU A 319 -8.03 -34.76 -73.20
C GLU A 319 -6.72 -35.44 -72.75
N LEU A 320 -6.65 -36.77 -72.89
CA LEU A 320 -5.41 -37.56 -72.94
C LEU A 320 -5.67 -38.95 -73.51
N GLU A 321 -6.26 -39.08 -74.71
CA GLU A 321 -6.06 -40.23 -75.58
C GLU A 321 -6.02 -39.74 -77.04
N GLU A 322 -4.83 -39.33 -77.48
CA GLU A 322 -4.37 -39.50 -78.88
C GLU A 322 -3.00 -38.86 -79.07
N LYS A 323 -1.93 -39.60 -78.79
CA LYS A 323 -0.66 -39.59 -79.50
C LYS A 323 0.33 -40.51 -78.82
N VAL A 324 0.12 -41.81 -78.98
CA VAL A 324 1.24 -42.77 -78.90
C VAL A 324 1.41 -43.26 -80.34
N GLY A 325 2.41 -42.80 -81.00
CA GLY A 325 2.84 -43.27 -82.28
C GLY A 325 4.18 -42.61 -82.65
N ASP A 326 5.20 -43.52 -82.66
CA ASP A 326 6.49 -43.36 -83.30
C ASP A 326 7.51 -42.31 -82.74
N VAL A 327 8.57 -42.77 -82.15
CA VAL A 327 9.87 -42.98 -82.73
C VAL A 327 10.88 -43.41 -81.65
N ILE A 328 11.29 -44.62 -81.78
CA ILE A 328 12.46 -45.50 -81.50
C ILE A 328 13.82 -44.72 -81.37
N THR A 329 14.63 -45.32 -80.46
CA THR A 329 16.10 -45.47 -80.42
C THR A 329 17.02 -44.42 -79.78
N SER A 330 17.45 -44.72 -78.57
CA SER A 330 18.82 -45.01 -78.06
C SER A 330 19.94 -43.95 -78.22
N PRO A 331 21.07 -44.00 -77.46
CA PRO A 331 21.28 -44.53 -76.10
C PRO A 331 22.23 -43.61 -75.24
N VAL A 332 22.24 -43.85 -73.93
CA VAL A 332 23.42 -43.87 -73.00
C VAL A 332 24.49 -42.77 -73.14
N ASN A 333 24.65 -41.97 -72.13
CA ASN A 333 25.96 -41.83 -71.48
C ASN A 333 25.86 -41.38 -70.02
N GLU A 334 26.43 -42.20 -69.23
CA GLU A 334 26.87 -42.24 -67.92
C GLU A 334 27.84 -41.04 -67.64
N ILE A 335 27.69 -40.34 -66.57
CA ILE A 335 28.81 -39.83 -65.78
C ILE A 335 28.37 -39.67 -64.32
N LEU A 336 29.08 -40.38 -63.46
CA LEU A 336 28.99 -40.43 -61.99
C LEU A 336 29.60 -39.17 -61.33
N PRO A 337 29.62 -39.12 -60.01
CA PRO A 337 29.45 -37.89 -59.21
C PRO A 337 30.79 -37.31 -58.76
N GLU A 338 30.79 -36.06 -58.41
CA GLU A 338 31.94 -35.44 -57.72
C GLU A 338 31.53 -34.92 -56.35
N LYS A 339 32.29 -35.40 -55.46
CA LYS A 339 32.36 -35.26 -54.02
C LYS A 339 33.26 -34.07 -53.68
N ILE A 340 32.87 -33.13 -52.90
CA ILE A 340 33.75 -32.21 -52.13
C ILE A 340 32.95 -31.78 -50.88
N GLU A 341 33.28 -32.35 -49.78
CA GLU A 341 34.25 -32.04 -48.70
C GLU A 341 33.93 -30.80 -47.84
N LEU A 342 33.82 -31.14 -46.59
CA LEU A 342 33.76 -30.33 -45.39
C LEU A 342 35.03 -29.48 -45.19
N THR A 343 34.84 -28.27 -44.77
CA THR A 343 35.70 -27.59 -43.79
C THR A 343 34.81 -26.54 -43.09
N GLY A 344 34.68 -26.47 -41.83
CA GLY A 344 35.63 -26.58 -40.71
C GLY A 344 36.09 -25.19 -40.29
N GLY A 345 35.75 -24.75 -39.09
CA GLY A 345 36.30 -23.55 -38.44
C GLY A 345 35.21 -22.80 -37.68
N GLN A 346 34.99 -23.03 -36.49
CA GLN A 346 35.67 -22.72 -35.19
C GLN A 346 35.78 -21.24 -34.85
N SER A 347 35.14 -20.94 -33.75
CA SER A 347 35.52 -20.10 -32.61
C SER A 347 35.40 -18.56 -32.73
N GLY A 348 34.76 -17.97 -31.83
CA GLY A 348 35.27 -17.27 -30.64
C GLY A 348 34.67 -15.91 -30.45
N GLU A 349 34.11 -15.69 -29.44
CA GLU A 349 34.11 -14.91 -28.19
C GLU A 349 32.72 -14.63 -27.68
#